data_8818f2dee005985b763db5bf59a7e024
#
_entry.id   8818f2dee005985b763db5bf59a7e024
#
_cell.length_a   1.000
_cell.length_b   1.000
_cell.length_c   1.000
_cell.angle_alpha   90.00
_cell.angle_beta   90.00
_cell.angle_gamma   90.00
#
_symmetry.space_group_name_H-M   'P 1'
#
loop_
_entity.id
_entity.type
_entity.pdbx_description
1 polymer ?
#
loop_
_entity_poly.entity_id
_entity_poly.type
_entity_poly.pdbx_seq_one_letter_code
_entity_poly.pdbx_strand_id
1 'polypeptide(L)'
;MRDLNQDELVAIRTIQRLTRRDFMKALGLTAIAVTSTTGLTSLVHAASQVPQGVKFMTGNEYQVMNRLMQVMLPTAGTKLVPTDKIPVMQTLDAALLATMEPHILQGLKGGIEYFNQGPKAKYGKTFVELNTQEAEAFCDAWANSNEVPQRALAMGLKKLVGLAYWANPPTWEPLGYDGPVTVKWGLKSQGNTPQPKV
;
A
#
# COMPACT_ATOMS: atom_id res chain seq x y z
N MET A 1 27.21 -22.55 -4.34
CA MET A 1 25.92 -22.99 -3.78
C MET A 1 26.07 -22.82 -2.29
N ARG A 2 25.29 -21.94 -1.66
CA ARG A 2 25.42 -21.65 -0.22
C ARG A 2 24.56 -22.68 0.50
N ASP A 3 25.16 -23.52 1.32
CA ASP A 3 24.43 -24.49 2.14
C ASP A 3 23.61 -23.71 3.18
N LEU A 4 22.29 -23.83 3.09
CA LEU A 4 21.36 -23.21 4.02
C LEU A 4 21.45 -23.95 5.37
N ASN A 5 21.58 -23.18 6.46
CA ASN A 5 21.58 -23.74 7.81
C ASN A 5 20.20 -24.34 8.14
N GLN A 6 20.18 -25.32 9.05
CA GLN A 6 18.94 -26.01 9.45
C GLN A 6 17.85 -25.03 9.94
N ASP A 7 18.23 -23.95 10.61
CA ASP A 7 17.32 -22.92 11.10
C ASP A 7 16.69 -22.11 9.94
N GLU A 8 17.45 -21.85 8.87
CA GLU A 8 16.96 -21.21 7.65
C GLU A 8 15.96 -22.11 6.90
N LEU A 9 16.20 -23.43 6.87
CA LEU A 9 15.29 -24.39 6.26
C LEU A 9 14.00 -24.55 7.07
N VAL A 10 14.05 -24.48 8.39
CA VAL A 10 12.88 -24.48 9.28
C VAL A 10 12.09 -23.20 9.08
N ALA A 11 12.73 -22.02 9.00
CA ALA A 11 12.09 -20.74 8.73
C ALA A 11 11.39 -20.75 7.36
N ILE A 12 12.05 -21.23 6.30
CA ILE A 12 11.47 -21.33 4.95
C ILE A 12 10.25 -22.27 4.93
N ARG A 13 10.32 -23.42 5.61
CA ARG A 13 9.19 -24.36 5.72
C ARG A 13 8.03 -23.78 6.52
N THR A 14 8.33 -23.00 7.55
CA THR A 14 7.32 -22.31 8.36
C THR A 14 6.62 -21.22 7.55
N ILE A 15 7.38 -20.45 6.76
CA ILE A 15 6.85 -19.41 5.85
C ILE A 15 5.97 -20.03 4.75
N GLN A 16 6.37 -21.18 4.19
CA GLN A 16 5.59 -21.88 3.18
C GLN A 16 4.27 -22.48 3.72
N ARG A 17 4.20 -22.70 5.04
CA ARG A 17 3.00 -23.19 5.72
C ARG A 17 2.10 -22.08 6.26
N LEU A 18 2.56 -20.83 6.25
CA LEU A 18 1.73 -19.67 6.61
C LEU A 18 0.65 -19.51 5.54
N THR A 19 -0.53 -20.00 5.86
CA THR A 19 -1.71 -19.78 5.03
C THR A 19 -2.08 -18.28 5.10
N ARG A 20 -2.85 -17.80 4.11
CA ARG A 20 -3.43 -16.43 4.15
C ARG A 20 -4.12 -16.15 5.48
N ARG A 21 -4.65 -17.18 6.13
CA ARG A 21 -5.31 -17.12 7.43
C ARG A 21 -4.36 -16.81 8.59
N ASP A 22 -3.13 -17.33 8.56
CA ASP A 22 -2.14 -17.11 9.62
C ASP A 22 -1.51 -15.72 9.51
N PHE A 23 -1.34 -15.21 8.29
CA PHE A 23 -0.96 -13.82 8.04
C PHE A 23 -2.00 -12.84 8.60
N MET A 24 -3.30 -13.14 8.42
CA MET A 24 -4.39 -12.32 8.95
C MET A 24 -4.48 -12.37 10.47
N LYS A 25 -4.17 -13.51 11.10
CA LYS A 25 -4.11 -13.62 12.57
C LYS A 25 -2.95 -12.80 13.15
N ALA A 26 -1.79 -12.79 12.51
CA ALA A 26 -0.65 -11.98 12.95
C ALA A 26 -0.95 -10.48 12.90
N LEU A 27 -1.70 -10.01 11.88
CA LEU A 27 -2.17 -8.62 11.81
C LEU A 27 -3.25 -8.30 12.86
N GLY A 28 -4.10 -9.27 13.23
CA GLY A 28 -5.15 -9.09 14.23
C GLY A 28 -4.65 -9.01 15.68
N LEU A 29 -3.49 -9.58 15.98
CA LEU A 29 -2.92 -9.59 17.34
C LEU A 29 -2.23 -8.27 17.71
N THR A 30 -1.90 -7.40 16.77
CA THR A 30 -1.32 -6.08 17.03
C THR A 30 -2.37 -5.00 17.35
N ALA A 31 -3.66 -5.30 17.23
CA ALA A 31 -4.76 -4.35 17.46
C ALA A 31 -5.22 -4.22 18.92
N ILE A 32 -4.61 -4.93 19.91
CA ILE A 32 -5.11 -5.00 21.30
C ILE A 32 -4.12 -4.41 22.31
N ALA A 33 -3.44 -3.32 22.00
CA ALA A 33 -2.61 -2.65 23.01
C ALA A 33 -2.60 -1.12 22.90
N VAL A 34 -3.77 -0.50 22.72
CA VAL A 34 -3.93 0.94 23.01
C VAL A 34 -5.26 1.17 23.69
N THR A 35 -5.32 0.88 25.00
CA THR A 35 -6.35 1.48 25.86
C THR A 35 -5.67 2.35 26.90
N SER A 36 -6.08 3.63 26.85
CA SER A 36 -6.15 4.62 27.93
C SER A 36 -4.86 5.09 28.62
N THR A 37 -4.50 6.34 28.30
CA THR A 37 -4.29 7.35 29.35
C THR A 37 -4.70 8.72 28.82
N THR A 38 -5.63 9.34 29.52
CA THR A 38 -6.14 10.70 29.39
C THR A 38 -5.01 11.70 29.62
N GLY A 39 -4.78 12.57 28.63
CA GLY A 39 -3.93 13.74 28.76
C GLY A 39 -4.31 14.72 27.65
N LEU A 40 -5.15 15.70 28.02
CA LEU A 40 -5.57 16.83 27.19
C LEU A 40 -4.37 17.67 26.79
N THR A 41 -3.97 17.58 25.55
CA THR A 41 -3.36 18.69 24.81
C THR A 41 -4.01 18.72 23.44
N SER A 42 -4.90 19.69 23.27
CA SER A 42 -5.53 20.03 22.01
C SER A 42 -4.47 20.55 21.04
N LEU A 43 -3.81 19.66 20.32
CA LEU A 43 -3.27 20.00 19.00
C LEU A 43 -4.45 19.81 18.05
N VAL A 44 -5.00 20.93 17.62
CA VAL A 44 -5.90 21.00 16.48
C VAL A 44 -5.14 20.45 15.27
N HIS A 45 -5.22 19.12 15.11
CA HIS A 45 -4.93 18.52 13.82
C HIS A 45 -6.06 19.03 12.92
N ALA A 46 -5.74 19.94 12.01
CA ALA A 46 -6.62 20.24 10.90
C ALA A 46 -7.02 18.88 10.33
N ALA A 47 -8.28 18.51 10.52
CA ALA A 47 -8.82 17.27 10.00
C ALA A 47 -8.56 17.31 8.49
N SER A 48 -7.62 16.49 8.02
CA SER A 48 -7.24 16.48 6.62
C SER A 48 -8.45 16.09 5.84
N GLN A 49 -9.01 17.06 5.13
CA GLN A 49 -10.20 16.82 4.33
C GLN A 49 -9.83 15.80 3.27
N VAL A 50 -10.51 14.66 3.34
CA VAL A 50 -10.41 13.64 2.31
C VAL A 50 -11.01 14.24 1.03
N PRO A 51 -10.34 14.21 -0.12
CA PRO A 51 -10.87 14.74 -1.36
C PRO A 51 -12.21 14.12 -1.74
N GLN A 52 -13.03 14.88 -2.44
CA GLN A 52 -14.27 14.35 -2.99
C GLN A 52 -13.99 13.11 -3.87
N GLY A 53 -14.80 12.07 -3.71
CA GLY A 53 -14.65 10.81 -4.44
C GLY A 53 -13.91 9.71 -3.70
N VAL A 54 -13.23 10.01 -2.58
CA VAL A 54 -12.62 9.02 -1.69
C VAL A 54 -13.61 8.67 -0.59
N LYS A 55 -13.95 7.38 -0.41
CA LYS A 55 -15.00 6.90 0.49
C LYS A 55 -14.52 5.83 1.48
N PHE A 56 -13.50 5.07 1.13
CA PHE A 56 -13.02 3.92 1.89
C PHE A 56 -11.81 4.22 2.76
N MET A 57 -11.15 5.37 2.56
CA MET A 57 -10.06 5.86 3.39
C MET A 57 -10.53 6.93 4.39
N THR A 58 -10.07 6.85 5.62
CA THR A 58 -10.14 7.95 6.60
C THR A 58 -9.13 9.04 6.24
N GLY A 59 -9.21 10.20 6.87
CA GLY A 59 -8.25 11.30 6.67
C GLY A 59 -6.79 10.88 6.92
N ASN A 60 -6.53 10.11 7.98
CA ASN A 60 -5.19 9.63 8.30
C ASN A 60 -4.68 8.62 7.24
N GLU A 61 -5.50 7.65 6.87
CA GLU A 61 -5.15 6.67 5.83
C GLU A 61 -4.86 7.36 4.49
N TYR A 62 -5.67 8.35 4.12
CA TYR A 62 -5.46 9.17 2.93
C TYR A 62 -4.11 9.90 2.99
N GLN A 63 -3.76 10.53 4.11
CA GLN A 63 -2.47 11.21 4.25
C GLN A 63 -1.28 10.27 4.04
N VAL A 64 -1.33 9.08 4.66
CA VAL A 64 -0.27 8.07 4.52
C VAL A 64 -0.14 7.63 3.06
N MET A 65 -1.26 7.28 2.41
CA MET A 65 -1.25 6.81 1.03
C MET A 65 -0.86 7.91 0.05
N ASN A 66 -1.30 9.14 0.27
CA ASN A 66 -0.92 10.30 -0.55
C ASN A 66 0.58 10.61 -0.39
N ARG A 67 1.11 10.57 0.84
CA ARG A 67 2.56 10.74 1.08
C ARG A 67 3.36 9.63 0.41
N LEU A 68 2.91 8.39 0.54
CA LEU A 68 3.55 7.25 -0.12
C LEU A 68 3.54 7.39 -1.65
N MET A 69 2.44 7.85 -2.23
CA MET A 69 2.36 8.15 -3.66
C MET A 69 3.45 9.14 -4.10
N GLN A 70 3.62 10.23 -3.36
CA GLN A 70 4.65 11.25 -3.67
C GLN A 70 6.07 10.68 -3.62
N VAL A 71 6.34 9.77 -2.68
CA VAL A 71 7.66 9.12 -2.52
C VAL A 71 7.90 8.06 -3.61
N MET A 72 6.88 7.27 -3.94
CA MET A 72 7.01 6.11 -4.85
C MET A 72 6.88 6.48 -6.33
N LEU A 73 6.28 7.61 -6.65
CA LEU A 73 6.04 8.09 -8.01
C LEU A 73 6.64 9.49 -8.22
N PRO A 74 7.97 9.62 -8.21
CA PRO A 74 8.64 10.90 -8.47
C PRO A 74 8.54 11.23 -9.97
N THR A 75 7.46 11.91 -10.37
CA THR A 75 7.20 12.24 -11.78
C THR A 75 7.92 13.52 -12.24
N ALA A 76 8.40 14.35 -11.31
CA ALA A 76 9.09 15.59 -11.62
C ALA A 76 10.34 15.35 -12.50
N GLY A 77 10.48 16.11 -13.58
CA GLY A 77 11.60 15.99 -14.52
C GLY A 77 11.57 14.75 -15.43
N THR A 78 10.49 13.97 -15.40
CA THR A 78 10.29 12.80 -16.25
C THR A 78 9.25 13.06 -17.35
N LYS A 79 9.06 12.09 -18.26
CA LYS A 79 7.96 12.10 -19.24
C LYS A 79 6.62 11.63 -18.64
N LEU A 80 6.62 11.18 -17.39
CA LEU A 80 5.42 10.66 -16.75
C LEU A 80 4.45 11.79 -16.40
N VAL A 81 3.15 11.48 -16.45
CA VAL A 81 2.11 12.44 -16.07
C VAL A 81 2.22 12.74 -14.57
N PRO A 82 2.27 14.02 -14.17
CA PRO A 82 2.30 14.39 -12.76
C PRO A 82 1.10 13.83 -11.99
N THR A 83 1.35 13.35 -10.77
CA THR A 83 0.32 12.71 -9.93
C THR A 83 -0.79 13.65 -9.51
N ASP A 84 -0.56 14.96 -9.54
CA ASP A 84 -1.57 15.99 -9.27
C ASP A 84 -2.50 16.27 -10.48
N LYS A 85 -2.17 15.76 -11.66
CA LYS A 85 -2.97 15.92 -12.89
C LYS A 85 -3.94 14.77 -13.15
N ILE A 86 -3.87 13.72 -12.35
CA ILE A 86 -4.72 12.52 -12.49
C ILE A 86 -5.26 12.08 -11.12
N PRO A 87 -6.46 11.49 -11.05
CA PRO A 87 -7.13 11.16 -9.80
C PRO A 87 -6.60 9.85 -9.18
N VAL A 88 -5.29 9.74 -8.89
CA VAL A 88 -4.67 8.50 -8.41
C VAL A 88 -5.34 7.97 -7.14
N MET A 89 -5.56 8.84 -6.14
CA MET A 89 -6.15 8.42 -4.86
C MET A 89 -7.62 8.04 -5.00
N GLN A 90 -8.38 8.74 -5.83
CA GLN A 90 -9.77 8.37 -6.14
C GLN A 90 -9.85 7.04 -6.89
N THR A 91 -8.92 6.80 -7.81
CA THR A 91 -8.80 5.52 -8.53
C THR A 91 -8.43 4.38 -7.57
N LEU A 92 -7.48 4.61 -6.64
CA LEU A 92 -7.13 3.65 -5.61
C LEU A 92 -8.34 3.29 -4.76
N ASP A 93 -9.08 4.29 -4.29
CA ASP A 93 -10.25 4.12 -3.43
C ASP A 93 -11.40 3.39 -4.15
N ALA A 94 -11.78 3.86 -5.33
CA ALA A 94 -12.95 3.38 -6.07
C ALA A 94 -12.72 2.04 -6.80
N ALA A 95 -11.50 1.79 -7.31
CA ALA A 95 -11.24 0.61 -8.11
C ALA A 95 -10.57 -0.52 -7.32
N LEU A 96 -9.79 -0.20 -6.29
CA LEU A 96 -9.05 -1.20 -5.52
C LEU A 96 -9.67 -1.42 -4.14
N LEU A 97 -9.85 -0.38 -3.33
CA LEU A 97 -10.37 -0.54 -1.97
C LEU A 97 -11.84 -0.94 -1.95
N ALA A 98 -12.67 -0.34 -2.82
CA ALA A 98 -14.10 -0.65 -2.92
C ALA A 98 -14.39 -2.11 -3.31
N THR A 99 -13.44 -2.79 -3.95
CA THR A 99 -13.58 -4.19 -4.39
C THR A 99 -13.00 -5.20 -3.41
N MET A 100 -12.37 -4.74 -2.33
CA MET A 100 -11.82 -5.62 -1.30
C MET A 100 -12.93 -6.18 -0.40
N GLU A 101 -12.77 -7.44 -0.02
CA GLU A 101 -13.62 -8.01 1.04
C GLU A 101 -13.41 -7.25 2.36
N PRO A 102 -14.47 -7.05 3.18
CA PRO A 102 -14.41 -6.20 4.38
C PRO A 102 -13.26 -6.55 5.34
N HIS A 103 -12.98 -7.83 5.55
CA HIS A 103 -11.91 -8.26 6.43
C HIS A 103 -10.51 -7.95 5.86
N ILE A 104 -10.34 -8.00 4.53
CA ILE A 104 -9.07 -7.63 3.87
C ILE A 104 -8.87 -6.13 3.95
N LEU A 105 -9.91 -5.34 3.68
CA LEU A 105 -9.86 -3.90 3.82
C LEU A 105 -9.53 -3.48 5.26
N GLN A 106 -10.14 -4.12 6.25
CA GLN A 106 -9.82 -3.86 7.66
C GLN A 106 -8.36 -4.18 8.01
N GLY A 107 -7.84 -5.31 7.51
CA GLY A 107 -6.43 -5.66 7.68
C GLY A 107 -5.49 -4.66 7.02
N LEU A 108 -5.83 -4.19 5.80
CA LEU A 108 -5.06 -3.17 5.10
C LEU A 108 -5.02 -1.85 5.88
N LYS A 109 -6.16 -1.40 6.45
CA LYS A 109 -6.24 -0.19 7.28
C LYS A 109 -5.32 -0.28 8.51
N GLY A 110 -5.34 -1.40 9.23
CA GLY A 110 -4.40 -1.66 10.31
C GLY A 110 -2.94 -1.67 9.85
N GLY A 111 -2.69 -2.21 8.66
CA GLY A 111 -1.37 -2.19 8.03
C GLY A 111 -0.89 -0.78 7.66
N ILE A 112 -1.77 0.07 7.14
CA ILE A 112 -1.45 1.48 6.84
C ILE A 112 -1.05 2.23 8.11
N GLU A 113 -1.78 2.02 9.20
CA GLU A 113 -1.42 2.63 10.49
C GLU A 113 -0.09 2.09 11.02
N TYR A 114 0.13 0.78 10.97
CA TYR A 114 1.42 0.17 11.35
C TYR A 114 2.59 0.72 10.52
N PHE A 115 2.40 0.91 9.21
CA PHE A 115 3.38 1.53 8.33
C PHE A 115 3.67 2.98 8.74
N ASN A 116 2.63 3.76 9.04
CA ASN A 116 2.76 5.14 9.48
C ASN A 116 3.56 5.28 10.77
N GLN A 117 3.38 4.36 11.71
CA GLN A 117 4.10 4.36 13.00
C GLN A 117 5.53 3.79 12.90
N GLY A 118 5.83 3.03 11.86
CA GLY A 118 7.10 2.32 11.69
C GLY A 118 8.37 3.17 11.84
N PRO A 119 8.43 4.41 11.34
CA PRO A 119 9.62 5.25 11.45
C PRO A 119 9.91 5.76 12.87
N LYS A 120 8.94 5.71 13.79
CA LYS A 120 9.08 6.33 15.12
C LYS A 120 10.30 5.85 15.90
N ALA A 121 10.62 4.57 15.81
CA ALA A 121 11.78 4.01 16.52
C ALA A 121 13.11 4.62 16.06
N LYS A 122 13.23 4.97 14.79
CA LYS A 122 14.48 5.49 14.20
C LYS A 122 14.50 7.02 14.13
N TYR A 123 13.38 7.65 13.79
CA TYR A 123 13.33 9.08 13.46
C TYR A 123 12.54 9.91 14.48
N GLY A 124 11.85 9.27 15.45
CA GLY A 124 10.95 9.95 16.38
C GLY A 124 9.69 10.55 15.74
N LYS A 125 9.44 10.24 14.46
CA LYS A 125 8.38 10.81 13.61
C LYS A 125 7.53 9.70 13.00
N THR A 126 6.30 10.02 12.62
CA THR A 126 5.47 9.17 11.78
C THR A 126 5.89 9.28 10.31
N PHE A 127 5.47 8.35 9.46
CA PHE A 127 5.81 8.36 8.02
C PHE A 127 5.39 9.65 7.31
N VAL A 128 4.22 10.18 7.65
CA VAL A 128 3.73 11.44 7.06
C VAL A 128 4.55 12.67 7.46
N GLU A 129 5.27 12.60 8.58
CA GLU A 129 6.12 13.69 9.09
C GLU A 129 7.56 13.63 8.57
N LEU A 130 7.95 12.53 7.91
CA LEU A 130 9.30 12.39 7.35
C LEU A 130 9.52 13.36 6.19
N ASN A 131 10.74 13.90 6.09
CA ASN A 131 11.15 14.55 4.85
C ASN A 131 11.30 13.51 3.72
N THR A 132 11.52 13.95 2.50
CA THR A 132 11.54 13.04 1.34
C THR A 132 12.65 12.01 1.43
N GLN A 133 13.86 12.41 1.79
CA GLN A 133 15.01 11.51 1.93
C GLN A 133 14.82 10.47 3.05
N GLU A 134 14.28 10.90 4.22
CA GLU A 134 13.94 9.99 5.32
C GLU A 134 12.87 8.99 4.90
N ALA A 135 11.85 9.44 4.14
CA ALA A 135 10.75 8.60 3.69
C ALA A 135 11.19 7.57 2.65
N GLU A 136 12.04 7.95 1.69
CA GLU A 136 12.67 7.03 0.73
C GLU A 136 13.50 5.97 1.45
N ALA A 137 14.39 6.39 2.34
CA ALA A 137 15.24 5.47 3.12
C ALA A 137 14.42 4.52 4.01
N PHE A 138 13.30 4.97 4.55
CA PHE A 138 12.38 4.14 5.31
C PHE A 138 11.67 3.11 4.42
N CYS A 139 11.17 3.51 3.27
CA CYS A 139 10.53 2.61 2.31
C CYS A 139 11.49 1.52 1.85
N ASP A 140 12.75 1.87 1.54
CA ASP A 140 13.78 0.93 1.14
C ASP A 140 14.14 -0.04 2.27
N ALA A 141 14.28 0.46 3.51
CA ALA A 141 14.56 -0.37 4.67
C ALA A 141 13.44 -1.39 4.92
N TRP A 142 12.18 -1.00 4.76
CA TRP A 142 11.05 -1.91 4.94
C TRP A 142 10.91 -2.91 3.79
N ALA A 143 11.17 -2.49 2.55
CA ALA A 143 11.18 -3.38 1.40
C ALA A 143 12.26 -4.48 1.50
N ASN A 144 13.37 -4.18 2.19
CA ASN A 144 14.51 -5.11 2.40
C ASN A 144 14.57 -5.66 3.84
N SER A 145 13.54 -5.46 4.66
CA SER A 145 13.53 -5.91 6.05
C SER A 145 13.57 -7.44 6.16
N ASN A 146 14.19 -7.95 7.21
CA ASN A 146 14.10 -9.37 7.57
C ASN A 146 12.71 -9.74 8.11
N GLU A 147 11.95 -8.76 8.60
CA GLU A 147 10.60 -8.94 9.10
C GLU A 147 9.59 -9.10 7.94
N VAL A 148 8.98 -10.28 7.85
CA VAL A 148 7.99 -10.59 6.78
C VAL A 148 6.85 -9.58 6.71
N PRO A 149 6.23 -9.15 7.84
CA PRO A 149 5.13 -8.18 7.80
C PRO A 149 5.54 -6.83 7.19
N GLN A 150 6.75 -6.35 7.51
CA GLN A 150 7.26 -5.08 6.98
C GLN A 150 7.46 -5.16 5.47
N ARG A 151 8.14 -6.22 4.97
CA ARG A 151 8.33 -6.43 3.52
C ARG A 151 7.02 -6.56 2.77
N ALA A 152 6.12 -7.40 3.28
CA ALA A 152 4.84 -7.65 2.65
C ALA A 152 4.01 -6.37 2.54
N LEU A 153 4.02 -5.55 3.59
CA LEU A 153 3.29 -4.30 3.63
C LEU A 153 3.91 -3.25 2.70
N ALA A 154 5.23 -3.05 2.74
CA ALA A 154 5.93 -2.13 1.83
C ALA A 154 5.65 -2.47 0.36
N MET A 155 5.75 -3.76 0.00
CA MET A 155 5.45 -4.24 -1.34
C MET A 155 3.97 -4.08 -1.71
N GLY A 156 3.07 -4.41 -0.79
CA GLY A 156 1.62 -4.30 -1.00
C GLY A 156 1.17 -2.86 -1.22
N LEU A 157 1.59 -1.93 -0.36
CA LEU A 157 1.26 -0.51 -0.47
C LEU A 157 1.84 0.12 -1.74
N LYS A 158 3.12 -0.18 -2.08
CA LYS A 158 3.74 0.23 -3.35
C LYS A 158 2.92 -0.26 -4.55
N LYS A 159 2.51 -1.52 -4.53
CA LYS A 159 1.71 -2.12 -5.61
C LYS A 159 0.36 -1.42 -5.77
N LEU A 160 -0.34 -1.11 -4.67
CA LEU A 160 -1.61 -0.40 -4.71
C LEU A 160 -1.47 0.98 -5.36
N VAL A 161 -0.49 1.75 -4.94
CA VAL A 161 -0.21 3.08 -5.51
C VAL A 161 0.16 2.99 -7.01
N GLY A 162 1.03 2.05 -7.36
CA GLY A 162 1.43 1.82 -8.76
C GLY A 162 0.26 1.40 -9.65
N LEU A 163 -0.56 0.46 -9.20
CA LEU A 163 -1.76 0.02 -9.95
C LEU A 163 -2.74 1.17 -10.13
N ALA A 164 -2.98 1.98 -9.08
CA ALA A 164 -3.88 3.12 -9.17
C ALA A 164 -3.36 4.19 -10.15
N TYR A 165 -2.06 4.43 -10.20
CA TYR A 165 -1.46 5.37 -11.16
C TYR A 165 -1.63 4.87 -12.60
N TRP A 166 -1.20 3.63 -12.88
CA TRP A 166 -1.23 3.06 -14.23
C TRP A 166 -2.63 2.70 -14.73
N ALA A 167 -3.63 2.67 -13.85
CA ALA A 167 -5.03 2.50 -14.26
C ALA A 167 -5.60 3.75 -14.96
N ASN A 168 -4.93 4.90 -14.89
CA ASN A 168 -5.38 6.13 -15.51
C ASN A 168 -4.86 6.24 -16.95
N PRO A 169 -5.75 6.26 -17.99
CA PRO A 169 -5.33 6.28 -19.39
C PRO A 169 -4.32 7.36 -19.79
N PRO A 170 -4.35 8.59 -19.24
CA PRO A 170 -3.35 9.60 -19.56
C PRO A 170 -1.90 9.19 -19.30
N THR A 171 -1.67 8.20 -18.42
CA THR A 171 -0.31 7.69 -18.12
C THR A 171 0.26 6.79 -19.22
N TRP A 172 -0.55 6.34 -20.16
CA TRP A 172 -0.19 5.35 -21.16
C TRP A 172 0.57 5.94 -22.34
N GLU A 173 0.14 7.10 -22.83
CA GLU A 173 0.70 7.76 -24.00
C GLU A 173 2.22 8.02 -23.86
N PRO A 174 2.74 8.55 -22.74
CA PRO A 174 4.18 8.77 -22.58
C PRO A 174 5.03 7.50 -22.65
N LEU A 175 4.41 6.33 -22.45
CA LEU A 175 5.04 5.01 -22.51
C LEU A 175 4.89 4.33 -23.88
N GLY A 176 4.14 4.92 -24.79
CA GLY A 176 3.77 4.28 -26.05
C GLY A 176 2.80 3.10 -25.89
N TYR A 177 2.10 3.03 -24.73
CA TYR A 177 1.07 2.04 -24.50
C TYR A 177 -0.29 2.56 -25.00
N ASP A 178 -0.89 1.85 -25.91
CA ASP A 178 -2.11 2.26 -26.57
C ASP A 178 -3.40 1.61 -26.01
N GLY A 179 -3.30 1.11 -24.80
CA GLY A 179 -4.44 0.59 -24.03
C GLY A 179 -4.56 -0.94 -24.01
N PRO A 180 -5.55 -1.45 -23.24
CA PRO A 180 -5.76 -2.88 -23.07
C PRO A 180 -6.10 -3.59 -24.39
N VAL A 181 -5.41 -4.68 -24.69
CA VAL A 181 -5.61 -5.49 -25.89
C VAL A 181 -7.07 -5.95 -26.02
N THR A 182 -7.72 -6.25 -24.92
CA THR A 182 -9.14 -6.63 -24.90
C THR A 182 -10.05 -5.55 -25.47
N VAL A 183 -9.76 -4.28 -25.17
CA VAL A 183 -10.52 -3.14 -25.72
C VAL A 183 -10.23 -2.99 -27.22
N LYS A 184 -8.96 -3.07 -27.62
CA LYS A 184 -8.54 -2.93 -29.02
C LYS A 184 -9.14 -4.01 -29.93
N TRP A 185 -9.25 -5.22 -29.43
CA TRP A 185 -9.80 -6.35 -30.19
C TRP A 185 -11.30 -6.57 -29.97
N GLY A 186 -11.97 -5.69 -29.21
CA GLY A 186 -13.38 -5.81 -28.93
C GLY A 186 -13.75 -7.06 -28.12
N LEU A 187 -12.79 -7.61 -27.36
CA LEU A 187 -13.03 -8.81 -26.57
C LEU A 187 -13.86 -8.49 -25.33
N LYS A 188 -14.88 -9.31 -25.07
CA LYS A 188 -15.66 -9.19 -23.85
C LYS A 188 -14.79 -9.58 -22.65
N SER A 189 -14.72 -8.69 -21.65
CA SER A 189 -14.03 -9.02 -20.39
C SER A 189 -14.70 -10.23 -19.71
N GLN A 190 -13.90 -11.21 -19.32
CA GLN A 190 -14.35 -12.38 -18.56
C GLN A 190 -14.40 -12.08 -17.05
N GLY A 191 -13.82 -10.95 -16.60
CA GLY A 191 -13.72 -10.63 -15.17
C GLY A 191 -12.93 -11.70 -14.40
N ASN A 192 -13.50 -12.14 -13.28
CA ASN A 192 -12.94 -13.23 -12.44
C ASN A 192 -13.53 -14.60 -12.82
N THR A 193 -14.00 -14.79 -14.03
CA THR A 193 -14.52 -16.09 -14.49
C THR A 193 -13.44 -17.16 -14.35
N PRO A 194 -13.75 -18.34 -13.79
CA PRO A 194 -12.79 -19.42 -13.71
C PRO A 194 -12.24 -19.80 -15.07
N GLN A 195 -10.95 -20.15 -15.12
CA GLN A 195 -10.34 -20.65 -16.35
C GLN A 195 -11.09 -21.88 -16.85
N PRO A 196 -11.28 -22.03 -18.18
CA PRO A 196 -11.82 -23.25 -18.74
C PRO A 196 -10.99 -24.46 -18.26
N LYS A 197 -11.65 -25.52 -17.83
CA LYS A 197 -10.97 -26.78 -17.57
C LYS A 197 -10.54 -27.36 -18.92
N VAL A 198 -9.23 -27.46 -19.13
CA VAL A 198 -8.64 -28.14 -20.28
C VAL A 198 -8.71 -29.63 -20.05
#